data_75865f67aa1e6071cc37ae0c815cd3b7
#
_entry.id   75865f67aa1e6071cc37ae0c815cd3b7
#
_cell.length_a   1.000
_cell.length_b   1.000
_cell.length_c   1.000
_cell.angle_alpha   90.00
_cell.angle_beta   90.00
_cell.angle_gamma   90.00
#
_symmetry.space_group_name_H-M   'P 1'
#
loop_
_entity.id
_entity.type
_entity.pdbx_description
1 polymer ?
#
loop_
_entity_poly.entity_id
_entity_poly.type
_entity_poly.pdbx_seq_one_letter_code
_entity_poly.pdbx_strand_id
1 'polypeptide(L)'
;MLTDNNGLQMSYSDSYNRISATKRLKDYEMLAFACKRAGKSRDEGRAYYSTGVLYDNLGKYKQAVVEYKKFLQVCRAIGDVHGEALAYNCIGVDFMKMGEQDPNNFKEAIEYHTKHKEVADVAGKFLAHINLGIIYNQMGDHEKSSINH
;
A
#
# COMPACT_ATOMS: atom_id res chain seq x y z
N MET A 1 5.34 28.32 14.41
CA MET A 1 5.64 27.26 13.45
C MET A 1 6.25 26.05 14.15
N LEU A 2 5.88 24.88 13.70
CA LEU A 2 6.44 23.65 14.22
C LEU A 2 7.59 23.18 13.29
N THR A 3 8.56 22.46 13.86
CA THR A 3 9.65 21.86 13.07
C THR A 3 9.50 20.34 13.08
N ASP A 4 9.91 19.69 11.99
CA ASP A 4 10.00 18.25 11.94
C ASP A 4 11.30 17.77 12.60
N ASN A 5 11.50 16.45 12.65
CA ASN A 5 12.68 15.83 13.26
C ASN A 5 14.00 16.19 12.55
N ASN A 6 13.93 16.75 11.36
CA ASN A 6 15.10 17.17 10.57
C ASN A 6 15.35 18.68 10.68
N GLY A 7 14.61 19.38 11.52
CA GLY A 7 14.74 20.83 11.71
C GLY A 7 14.09 21.67 10.64
N LEU A 8 13.35 21.09 9.72
CA LEU A 8 12.62 21.82 8.71
C LEU A 8 11.33 22.37 9.30
N GLN A 9 10.98 23.61 8.90
CA GLN A 9 9.73 24.20 9.33
C GLN A 9 8.55 23.55 8.62
N MET A 10 7.55 23.14 9.42
CA MET A 10 6.31 22.59 8.89
C MET A 10 5.22 23.63 8.91
N SER A 11 4.37 23.65 7.86
CA SER A 11 3.17 24.46 7.87
C SER A 11 2.19 23.98 8.93
N TYR A 12 1.29 24.86 9.36
CA TYR A 12 0.24 24.51 10.32
C TYR A 12 -0.65 23.36 9.78
N SER A 13 -0.98 23.40 8.48
CA SER A 13 -1.80 22.36 7.86
C SER A 13 -1.12 21.00 7.85
N ASP A 14 0.21 20.94 7.59
CA ASP A 14 0.97 19.68 7.62
C ASP A 14 1.01 19.09 9.02
N SER A 15 1.23 19.93 10.04
CA SER A 15 1.22 19.51 11.44
C SER A 15 -0.15 18.99 11.86
N TYR A 16 -1.21 19.68 11.46
CA TYR A 16 -2.58 19.25 11.72
C TYR A 16 -2.89 17.90 11.07
N ASN A 17 -2.48 17.72 9.81
CA ASN A 17 -2.70 16.48 9.07
C ASN A 17 -1.99 15.30 9.71
N ARG A 18 -0.75 15.48 10.20
CA ARG A 18 -0.01 14.43 10.91
C ARG A 18 -0.67 14.04 12.22
N ILE A 19 -1.11 15.01 13.01
CA ILE A 19 -1.81 14.77 14.28
C ILE A 19 -3.13 14.02 14.02
N SER A 20 -3.89 14.48 13.03
CA SER A 20 -5.16 13.87 12.65
C SER A 20 -4.96 12.43 12.16
N ALA A 21 -3.92 12.18 11.34
CA ALA A 21 -3.59 10.84 10.85
C ALA A 21 -3.20 9.91 12.00
N THR A 22 -2.38 10.36 12.94
CA THR A 22 -1.98 9.59 14.13
C THR A 22 -3.19 9.16 14.95
N LYS A 23 -4.13 10.07 15.16
CA LYS A 23 -5.37 9.76 15.88
C LYS A 23 -6.20 8.73 15.13
N ARG A 24 -6.35 8.89 13.82
CA ARG A 24 -7.10 7.93 12.99
C ARG A 24 -6.47 6.56 12.95
N LEU A 25 -5.13 6.47 12.90
CA LEU A 25 -4.41 5.20 12.98
C LEU A 25 -4.78 4.45 14.26
N LYS A 26 -4.76 5.15 15.38
CA LYS A 26 -5.14 4.57 16.69
C LYS A 26 -6.59 4.09 16.70
N ASP A 27 -7.49 4.91 16.17
CA ASP A 27 -8.91 4.58 16.11
C ASP A 27 -9.17 3.34 15.24
N TYR A 28 -8.53 3.24 14.08
CA TYR A 28 -8.66 2.07 13.21
C TYR A 28 -8.03 0.82 13.82
N GLU A 29 -6.91 0.95 14.53
CA GLU A 29 -6.30 -0.17 15.24
C GLU A 29 -7.24 -0.74 16.30
N MET A 30 -7.87 0.13 17.08
CA MET A 30 -8.86 -0.27 18.08
C MET A 30 -10.09 -0.89 17.43
N LEU A 31 -10.55 -0.33 16.31
CA LEU A 31 -11.69 -0.86 15.56
C LEU A 31 -11.40 -2.26 15.02
N ALA A 32 -10.22 -2.47 14.44
CA ALA A 32 -9.81 -3.78 13.92
C ALA A 32 -9.80 -4.81 15.04
N PHE A 33 -9.24 -4.47 16.18
CA PHE A 33 -9.20 -5.34 17.36
C PHE A 33 -10.61 -5.72 17.83
N ALA A 34 -11.50 -4.73 17.96
CA ALA A 34 -12.87 -4.96 18.38
C ALA A 34 -13.64 -5.83 17.38
N CYS A 35 -13.48 -5.58 16.08
CA CYS A 35 -14.14 -6.36 15.03
C CYS A 35 -13.64 -7.79 15.00
N LYS A 36 -12.34 -8.00 15.17
CA LYS A 36 -11.76 -9.34 15.24
C LYS A 36 -12.36 -10.13 16.40
N ARG A 37 -12.46 -9.54 17.56
CA ARG A 37 -13.03 -10.18 18.74
C ARG A 37 -14.52 -10.48 18.58
N ALA A 38 -15.24 -9.62 17.86
CA ALA A 38 -16.68 -9.79 17.60
C ALA A 38 -16.99 -10.73 16.44
N GLY A 39 -15.97 -11.22 15.73
CA GLY A 39 -16.15 -12.07 14.55
C GLY A 39 -16.65 -11.31 13.32
N LYS A 40 -16.52 -9.99 13.30
CA LYS A 40 -16.95 -9.12 12.17
C LYS A 40 -15.81 -8.99 11.16
N SER A 41 -15.58 -10.04 10.39
CA SER A 41 -14.42 -10.13 9.48
C SER A 41 -14.39 -9.05 8.43
N ARG A 42 -15.52 -8.72 7.81
CA ARG A 42 -15.57 -7.65 6.79
C ARG A 42 -15.16 -6.30 7.36
N ASP A 43 -15.66 -5.95 8.52
CA ASP A 43 -15.34 -4.68 9.18
C ASP A 43 -13.89 -4.67 9.65
N GLU A 44 -13.38 -5.80 10.13
CA GLU A 44 -11.96 -5.97 10.45
C GLU A 44 -11.08 -5.68 9.23
N GLY A 45 -11.41 -6.27 8.09
CA GLY A 45 -10.69 -6.05 6.83
C GLY A 45 -10.71 -4.58 6.39
N ARG A 46 -11.87 -3.93 6.49
CA ARG A 46 -12.00 -2.50 6.18
C ARG A 46 -11.09 -1.63 7.05
N ALA A 47 -10.95 -1.97 8.32
CA ALA A 47 -10.06 -1.24 9.23
C ALA A 47 -8.60 -1.40 8.80
N TYR A 48 -8.17 -2.60 8.43
CA TYR A 48 -6.81 -2.81 7.92
C TYR A 48 -6.56 -2.05 6.62
N TYR A 49 -7.51 -2.08 5.69
CA TYR A 49 -7.40 -1.33 4.44
C TYR A 49 -7.28 0.16 4.69
N SER A 50 -8.13 0.71 5.56
CA SER A 50 -8.10 2.14 5.92
C SER A 50 -6.77 2.55 6.55
N THR A 51 -6.23 1.69 7.41
CA THR A 51 -4.90 1.91 8.01
C THR A 51 -3.82 1.94 6.94
N GLY A 52 -3.87 1.00 5.99
CA GLY A 52 -2.95 0.99 4.85
C GLY A 52 -2.99 2.28 4.06
N VAL A 53 -4.18 2.78 3.75
CA VAL A 53 -4.36 4.04 3.02
C VAL A 53 -3.77 5.23 3.79
N LEU A 54 -3.95 5.28 5.10
CA LEU A 54 -3.35 6.33 5.92
C LEU A 54 -1.82 6.29 5.87
N TYR A 55 -1.23 5.10 5.96
CA TYR A 55 0.22 4.96 5.83
C TYR A 55 0.72 5.38 4.44
N ASP A 56 -0.01 5.02 3.38
CA ASP A 56 0.32 5.47 2.02
C ASP A 56 0.33 7.00 1.93
N ASN A 57 -0.68 7.66 2.48
CA ASN A 57 -0.78 9.11 2.48
C ASN A 57 0.35 9.77 3.26
N LEU A 58 0.95 9.07 4.22
CA LEU A 58 2.10 9.52 4.98
C LEU A 58 3.43 9.15 4.32
N GLY A 59 3.41 8.48 3.18
CA GLY A 59 4.62 7.99 2.50
C GLY A 59 5.27 6.81 3.19
N LYS A 60 4.59 6.14 4.11
CA LYS A 60 5.10 5.01 4.88
C LYS A 60 4.68 3.70 4.22
N TYR A 61 5.29 3.42 3.06
CA TYR A 61 4.89 2.32 2.19
C TYR A 61 5.10 0.94 2.81
N LYS A 62 6.18 0.75 3.57
CA LYS A 62 6.43 -0.53 4.27
C LYS A 62 5.32 -0.86 5.25
N GLN A 63 4.92 0.12 6.05
CA GLN A 63 3.83 -0.06 7.02
C GLN A 63 2.50 -0.29 6.31
N ALA A 64 2.25 0.42 5.20
CA ALA A 64 1.06 0.22 4.40
C ALA A 64 0.96 -1.22 3.88
N VAL A 65 2.05 -1.77 3.36
CA VAL A 65 2.09 -3.15 2.87
C VAL A 65 1.71 -4.14 3.97
N VAL A 66 2.19 -3.95 5.19
CA VAL A 66 1.84 -4.82 6.32
C VAL A 66 0.33 -4.85 6.53
N GLU A 67 -0.31 -3.68 6.52
CA GLU A 67 -1.75 -3.58 6.74
C GLU A 67 -2.55 -4.14 5.57
N TYR A 68 -2.12 -3.87 4.34
CA TYR A 68 -2.76 -4.46 3.15
C TYR A 68 -2.65 -5.99 3.12
N LYS A 69 -1.56 -6.56 3.63
CA LYS A 69 -1.44 -8.02 3.75
C LYS A 69 -2.43 -8.60 4.75
N LYS A 70 -2.70 -7.89 5.85
CA LYS A 70 -3.75 -8.29 6.80
C LYS A 70 -5.13 -8.23 6.13
N PHE A 71 -5.40 -7.16 5.38
CA PHE A 71 -6.62 -7.03 4.60
C PHE A 71 -6.76 -8.17 3.59
N LEU A 72 -5.69 -8.51 2.88
CA LEU A 72 -5.65 -9.62 1.93
C LEU A 72 -6.05 -10.95 2.60
N GLN A 73 -5.49 -11.24 3.77
CA GLN A 73 -5.81 -12.46 4.51
C GLN A 73 -7.30 -12.54 4.85
N VAL A 74 -7.89 -11.43 5.29
CA VAL A 74 -9.32 -11.38 5.58
C VAL A 74 -10.14 -11.65 4.31
N CYS A 75 -9.80 -10.98 3.20
CA CYS A 75 -10.51 -11.16 1.93
C CYS A 75 -10.46 -12.61 1.46
N ARG A 76 -9.31 -13.24 1.53
CA ARG A 76 -9.16 -14.64 1.16
C ARG A 76 -9.97 -15.56 2.06
N ALA A 77 -9.99 -15.30 3.36
CA ALA A 77 -10.72 -16.11 4.32
C ALA A 77 -12.24 -16.05 4.11
N ILE A 78 -12.78 -14.90 3.71
CA ILE A 78 -14.23 -14.73 3.49
C ILE A 78 -14.64 -14.93 2.03
N GLY A 79 -13.70 -15.22 1.13
CA GLY A 79 -14.00 -15.42 -0.29
C GLY A 79 -14.31 -14.14 -1.06
N ASP A 80 -13.81 -12.98 -0.60
CA ASP A 80 -14.00 -11.69 -1.27
C ASP A 80 -12.94 -11.52 -2.36
N VAL A 81 -13.27 -11.95 -3.58
CA VAL A 81 -12.34 -11.91 -4.73
C VAL A 81 -12.03 -10.46 -5.15
N HIS A 82 -13.00 -9.56 -5.10
CA HIS A 82 -12.77 -8.14 -5.41
C HIS A 82 -11.83 -7.49 -4.41
N GLY A 83 -11.99 -7.78 -3.14
CA GLY A 83 -11.10 -7.31 -2.09
C GLY A 83 -9.69 -7.88 -2.25
N GLU A 84 -9.58 -9.15 -2.60
CA GLU A 84 -8.30 -9.80 -2.88
C GLU A 84 -7.56 -9.10 -4.03
N ALA A 85 -8.26 -8.83 -5.13
CA ALA A 85 -7.69 -8.10 -6.27
C ALA A 85 -7.24 -6.70 -5.89
N LEU A 86 -8.06 -5.98 -5.12
CA LEU A 86 -7.72 -4.65 -4.61
C LEU A 86 -6.45 -4.69 -3.76
N ALA A 87 -6.34 -5.66 -2.86
CA ALA A 87 -5.17 -5.83 -2.00
C ALA A 87 -3.89 -6.04 -2.83
N TYR A 88 -3.94 -6.90 -3.83
CA TYR A 88 -2.79 -7.14 -4.70
C TYR A 88 -2.35 -5.87 -5.41
N ASN A 89 -3.30 -5.09 -5.93
CA ASN A 89 -2.98 -3.82 -6.58
C ASN A 89 -2.31 -2.83 -5.61
N CYS A 90 -2.87 -2.67 -4.42
CA CYS A 90 -2.33 -1.75 -3.41
C CYS A 90 -0.91 -2.14 -3.00
N ILE A 91 -0.67 -3.43 -2.74
CA ILE A 91 0.66 -3.93 -2.35
C ILE A 91 1.65 -3.75 -3.50
N GLY A 92 1.25 -4.09 -4.71
CA GLY A 92 2.10 -3.93 -5.90
C GLY A 92 2.50 -2.48 -6.13
N VAL A 93 1.56 -1.54 -5.99
CA VAL A 93 1.83 -0.11 -6.15
C VAL A 93 2.80 0.39 -5.07
N ASP A 94 2.68 -0.05 -3.84
CA ASP A 94 3.60 0.34 -2.77
C ASP A 94 5.01 -0.17 -3.04
N PHE A 95 5.16 -1.40 -3.50
CA PHE A 95 6.47 -1.92 -3.89
C PHE A 95 7.04 -1.17 -5.10
N MET A 96 6.22 -0.74 -6.05
CA MET A 96 6.68 0.12 -7.15
C MET A 96 7.29 1.42 -6.63
N LYS A 97 6.62 2.06 -5.69
CA LYS A 97 7.10 3.30 -5.07
C LYS A 97 8.39 3.09 -4.30
N MET A 98 8.50 2.01 -3.56
CA MET A 98 9.75 1.64 -2.87
C MET A 98 10.87 1.29 -3.85
N GLY A 99 10.53 0.76 -5.01
CA GLY A 99 11.48 0.42 -6.07
C GLY A 99 12.24 1.60 -6.63
N GLU A 100 11.67 2.80 -6.55
CA GLU A 100 12.33 4.02 -7.01
C GLU A 100 13.65 4.28 -6.27
N GLN A 101 13.72 3.91 -4.99
CA GLN A 101 14.92 4.08 -4.17
C GLN A 101 15.73 2.78 -4.05
N ASP A 102 15.06 1.63 -4.01
CA ASP A 102 15.70 0.32 -3.94
C ASP A 102 15.08 -0.60 -5.01
N PRO A 103 15.76 -0.77 -6.17
CA PRO A 103 15.23 -1.57 -7.28
C PRO A 103 14.90 -3.02 -6.96
N ASN A 104 15.42 -3.58 -5.85
CA ASN A 104 15.06 -4.93 -5.43
C ASN A 104 13.57 -5.08 -5.16
N ASN A 105 12.89 -3.98 -4.81
CA ASN A 105 11.45 -3.97 -4.58
C ASN A 105 10.62 -4.17 -5.85
N PHE A 106 11.19 -3.94 -7.03
CA PHE A 106 10.46 -4.17 -8.28
C PHE A 106 10.12 -5.65 -8.48
N LYS A 107 10.93 -6.56 -7.98
CA LYS A 107 10.62 -7.99 -8.04
C LYS A 107 9.32 -8.30 -7.30
N GLU A 108 9.15 -7.77 -6.11
CA GLU A 108 7.92 -7.92 -5.34
C GLU A 108 6.72 -7.27 -6.05
N ALA A 109 6.93 -6.08 -6.62
CA ALA A 109 5.89 -5.38 -7.36
C ALA A 109 5.39 -6.22 -8.55
N ILE A 110 6.30 -6.82 -9.31
CA ILE A 110 5.93 -7.70 -10.43
C ILE A 110 5.09 -8.87 -9.93
N GLU A 111 5.51 -9.50 -8.83
CA GLU A 111 4.78 -10.65 -8.26
C GLU A 111 3.33 -10.28 -7.92
N TYR A 112 3.12 -9.16 -7.22
CA TYR A 112 1.78 -8.77 -6.79
C TYR A 112 0.91 -8.29 -7.95
N HIS A 113 1.46 -7.56 -8.92
CA HIS A 113 0.68 -7.19 -10.11
C HIS A 113 0.35 -8.39 -11.00
N THR A 114 1.20 -9.40 -11.02
CA THR A 114 0.91 -10.66 -11.70
C THR A 114 -0.24 -11.39 -11.02
N LYS A 115 -0.24 -11.46 -9.69
CA LYS A 115 -1.36 -12.02 -8.92
C LYS A 115 -2.65 -11.24 -9.15
N HIS A 116 -2.56 -9.91 -9.20
CA HIS A 116 -3.71 -9.05 -9.50
C HIS A 116 -4.31 -9.40 -10.87
N LYS A 117 -3.44 -9.55 -11.87
CA LYS A 117 -3.88 -9.91 -13.23
C LYS A 117 -4.63 -11.25 -13.25
N GLU A 118 -4.23 -12.21 -12.43
CA GLU A 118 -4.84 -13.54 -12.42
C GLU A 118 -6.26 -13.55 -11.85
N VAL A 119 -6.55 -12.70 -10.85
CA VAL A 119 -7.84 -12.72 -10.14
C VAL A 119 -8.77 -11.57 -10.51
N ALA A 120 -8.28 -10.56 -11.23
CA ALA A 120 -9.03 -9.36 -11.53
C ALA A 120 -10.05 -9.57 -12.66
N ASP A 121 -11.05 -8.68 -12.71
CA ASP A 121 -11.93 -8.53 -13.85
C ASP A 121 -11.17 -7.89 -15.04
N VAL A 122 -11.87 -7.64 -16.15
CA VAL A 122 -11.26 -7.10 -17.38
C VAL A 122 -10.56 -5.77 -17.12
N ALA A 123 -11.21 -4.86 -16.40
CA ALA A 123 -10.63 -3.54 -16.08
C ALA A 123 -9.38 -3.70 -15.20
N GLY A 124 -9.43 -4.56 -14.19
CA GLY A 124 -8.31 -4.84 -13.32
C GLY A 124 -7.15 -5.51 -14.03
N LYS A 125 -7.41 -6.42 -14.96
CA LYS A 125 -6.36 -7.04 -15.80
C LYS A 125 -5.64 -5.99 -16.63
N PHE A 126 -6.38 -5.04 -17.20
CA PHE A 126 -5.80 -3.94 -17.97
C PHE A 126 -4.91 -3.07 -17.09
N LEU A 127 -5.37 -2.72 -15.90
CA LEU A 127 -4.58 -1.95 -14.95
C LEU A 127 -3.30 -2.69 -14.54
N ALA A 128 -3.39 -3.98 -14.30
CA ALA A 128 -2.22 -4.80 -13.95
C ALA A 128 -1.18 -4.80 -15.09
N HIS A 129 -1.63 -4.89 -16.33
CA HIS A 129 -0.73 -4.82 -17.50
C HIS A 129 -0.04 -3.46 -17.58
N ILE A 130 -0.77 -2.37 -17.35
CA ILE A 130 -0.19 -1.02 -17.34
C ILE A 130 0.90 -0.92 -16.27
N ASN A 131 0.61 -1.37 -15.06
CA ASN A 131 1.56 -1.31 -13.96
C ASN A 131 2.80 -2.17 -14.23
N LEU A 132 2.64 -3.36 -14.78
CA LEU A 132 3.77 -4.21 -15.16
C LEU A 132 4.65 -3.52 -16.22
N GLY A 133 4.04 -2.87 -17.20
CA GLY A 133 4.78 -2.10 -18.21
C GLY A 133 5.59 -0.96 -17.61
N ILE A 134 4.99 -0.23 -16.66
CA ILE A 134 5.68 0.86 -15.95
C ILE A 134 6.89 0.31 -15.19
N ILE A 135 6.73 -0.82 -14.49
CA ILE A 135 7.81 -1.42 -13.71
C ILE A 135 8.97 -1.81 -14.62
N TYR A 136 8.70 -2.48 -15.74
CA TYR A 136 9.74 -2.88 -16.67
C TYR A 136 10.49 -1.68 -17.26
N ASN A 137 9.78 -0.58 -17.53
CA ASN A 137 10.42 0.65 -17.97
C ASN A 137 11.33 1.22 -16.87
N GLN A 138 10.89 1.26 -15.64
CA GLN A 138 11.68 1.74 -14.51
C GLN A 138 12.92 0.88 -14.28
N MET A 139 12.79 -0.43 -14.41
CA MET A 139 13.93 -1.35 -14.30
C MET A 139 14.96 -1.11 -15.41
N GLY A 140 14.50 -0.90 -16.65
CA GLY A 140 15.36 -0.56 -17.78
C GLY A 140 16.12 0.74 -17.56
N ASP A 141 15.46 1.76 -17.04
CA ASP A 141 16.08 3.04 -16.72
C ASP A 141 17.18 2.90 -15.66
N HIS A 142 16.94 2.11 -14.63
CA HIS A 142 17.94 1.84 -13.59
C HIS A 142 19.15 1.10 -14.16
N GLU A 143 18.95 0.10 -15.03
CA GLU A 143 20.05 -0.60 -15.70
C GLU A 143 20.89 0.35 -16.53
N LYS A 144 20.24 1.21 -17.33
CA LYS A 144 20.94 2.19 -18.16
C LYS A 144 21.76 3.17 -17.32
N SER A 145 21.18 3.65 -16.21
CA SER A 145 21.86 4.54 -15.28
C SER A 145 23.09 3.87 -14.66
N SER A 146 22.99 2.59 -14.31
CA SER A 146 24.11 1.82 -13.75
C SER A 146 25.24 1.63 -14.77
N ILE A 147 24.91 1.39 -16.03
CA ILE A 147 25.91 1.17 -17.11
C ILE A 147 26.66 2.48 -17.42
N ASN A 148 26.00 3.61 -17.31
CA ASN A 148 26.58 4.93 -17.64
C ASN A 148 27.41 5.54 -16.51
N HIS A 149 27.52 4.90 -15.37
CA HIS A 149 28.38 5.26 -14.28
C HIS A 149 29.65 4.42 -14.26
#